data_2732d85f42270f3c479b5d9fbc5c5b1a
#
_entry.id   2732d85f42270f3c479b5d9fbc5c5b1a
#
_cell.length_a   1.000
_cell.length_b   1.000
_cell.length_c   1.000
_cell.angle_alpha   90.00
_cell.angle_beta   90.00
_cell.angle_gamma   90.00
#
_symmetry.space_group_name_H-M   'P 1'
#
loop_
_entity.id
_entity.type
_entity.pdbx_description
1 polymer ?
#
loop_
_entity_poly.entity_id
_entity_poly.type
_entity_poly.pdbx_seq_one_letter_code
_entity_poly.pdbx_strand_id
1 'polypeptide(L)'
;KGLKGEDYGTIFYKVLGFFPENVTAKNGSKEYFYIRSGTSSIIAKGEVLDELRELASRVPFDERGNPDIRLEDISTLLLREYLVKVGSKLASEINIRPLQEILEQMDLFVGPKENRMLRNVATMMFCENPSKFFKRTQVEIVYFPEGRLNNPSNLYEGAVITGSVPQIIDRTLEYLKRMLVMQSITKPENDYRSRKFYTYPYQALEESVTNSLYHRDYREWEPVVITVEPDSITIQNVGGPDRSISAADISRCEILVSKRYRNRRLGEYLKELALP
;
A
#
# COMPACT_ATOMS: atom_id res chain seq x y z
N LYS A 1 -19.64 15.70 28.18
CA LYS A 1 -19.48 14.47 29.01
C LYS A 1 -18.25 13.74 28.47
N GLY A 2 -17.16 13.71 29.28
CA GLY A 2 -15.91 13.07 28.89
C GLY A 2 -16.06 11.55 28.86
N LEU A 3 -15.56 10.93 27.82
CA LEU A 3 -15.42 9.49 27.69
C LEU A 3 -14.20 9.04 28.51
N LYS A 4 -14.24 7.83 29.05
CA LYS A 4 -13.13 7.26 29.83
C LYS A 4 -11.98 6.86 28.92
N GLY A 5 -10.76 6.79 29.44
CA GLY A 5 -9.54 6.51 28.66
C GLY A 5 -9.54 5.21 27.87
N GLU A 6 -10.34 4.24 28.28
CA GLU A 6 -10.55 2.96 27.58
C GLU A 6 -11.25 3.11 26.21
N ASP A 7 -11.95 4.26 26.01
CA ASP A 7 -12.67 4.58 24.78
C ASP A 7 -11.86 5.44 23.80
N TYR A 8 -10.54 5.52 23.95
CA TYR A 8 -9.70 6.43 23.18
C TYR A 8 -9.88 6.29 21.66
N GLY A 9 -9.95 5.06 21.16
CA GLY A 9 -10.23 4.81 19.75
C GLY A 9 -11.62 5.27 19.32
N THR A 10 -12.60 5.08 20.18
CA THR A 10 -13.99 5.50 19.93
C THR A 10 -14.14 7.02 20.00
N ILE A 11 -13.39 7.69 20.86
CA ILE A 11 -13.34 9.16 20.94
C ILE A 11 -12.73 9.73 19.64
N PHE A 12 -11.67 9.16 19.15
CA PHE A 12 -11.05 9.60 17.89
C PHE A 12 -12.06 9.59 16.74
N TYR A 13 -12.83 8.53 16.61
CA TYR A 13 -13.88 8.44 15.60
C TYR A 13 -15.05 9.39 15.86
N LYS A 14 -15.42 9.63 17.10
CA LYS A 14 -16.49 10.57 17.46
C LYS A 14 -16.04 12.04 17.31
N VAL A 15 -14.80 12.36 17.65
CA VAL A 15 -14.23 13.70 17.43
C VAL A 15 -14.11 14.00 15.93
N LEU A 16 -13.80 13.01 15.12
CA LEU A 16 -13.82 13.12 13.66
C LEU A 16 -15.24 13.20 13.08
N GLY A 17 -16.23 12.67 13.77
CA GLY A 17 -17.64 12.83 13.45
C GLY A 17 -18.23 14.16 13.95
N PHE A 18 -17.55 14.84 14.85
CA PHE A 18 -17.80 16.23 15.21
C PHE A 18 -17.00 17.11 14.29
N PHE A 19 -17.66 17.71 13.32
CA PHE A 19 -17.09 18.79 12.53
C PHE A 19 -16.41 19.79 13.44
N PRO A 20 -15.25 20.34 13.03
CA PRO A 20 -14.66 21.42 13.78
C PRO A 20 -15.72 22.50 13.95
N GLU A 21 -16.05 22.82 15.17
CA GLU A 21 -16.85 24.01 15.42
C GLU A 21 -16.07 25.17 14.81
N ASN A 22 -16.66 25.84 13.83
CA ASN A 22 -16.11 27.04 13.25
C ASN A 22 -16.02 28.06 14.37
N VAL A 23 -14.88 28.14 15.02
CA VAL A 23 -14.60 29.20 15.97
C VAL A 23 -14.33 30.44 15.14
N THR A 24 -15.36 31.21 14.89
CA THR A 24 -15.26 32.56 14.31
C THR A 24 -14.52 33.44 15.26
N ALA A 25 -13.21 33.54 15.10
CA ALA A 25 -12.45 34.63 15.65
C ALA A 25 -12.72 35.89 14.81
N LYS A 26 -12.68 37.08 15.41
CA LYS A 26 -12.95 38.38 14.77
C LYS A 26 -12.15 38.66 13.48
N ASN A 27 -11.22 37.80 13.07
CA ASN A 27 -10.32 37.96 11.92
C ASN A 27 -10.28 36.75 10.99
N GLY A 28 -11.39 36.04 10.79
CA GLY A 28 -11.48 34.88 9.88
C GLY A 28 -11.78 33.57 10.60
N SER A 29 -12.48 32.69 9.93
CA SER A 29 -12.77 31.35 10.45
C SER A 29 -11.50 30.52 10.42
N LYS A 30 -11.04 30.07 11.59
CA LYS A 30 -9.97 29.07 11.70
C LYS A 30 -10.57 27.75 12.15
N GLU A 31 -10.27 26.68 11.44
CA GLU A 31 -10.63 25.33 11.85
C GLU A 31 -9.61 24.79 12.84
N TYR A 32 -10.08 24.28 13.98
CA TYR A 32 -9.25 23.63 14.98
C TYR A 32 -9.72 22.21 15.20
N PHE A 33 -8.77 21.29 15.25
CA PHE A 33 -8.99 19.91 15.66
C PHE A 33 -8.55 19.75 17.11
N TYR A 34 -9.39 19.14 17.93
CA TYR A 34 -9.10 18.90 19.34
C TYR A 34 -8.90 17.42 19.58
N ILE A 35 -7.92 17.09 20.40
CA ILE A 35 -7.67 15.74 20.90
C ILE A 35 -7.79 15.71 22.41
N ARG A 36 -8.13 14.52 22.94
CA ARG A 36 -8.15 14.32 24.38
C ARG A 36 -6.76 13.89 24.85
N SER A 37 -6.18 14.63 25.78
CA SER A 37 -4.95 14.28 26.46
C SER A 37 -5.24 14.20 27.96
N GLY A 38 -5.38 12.97 28.49
CA GLY A 38 -5.84 12.72 29.85
C GLY A 38 -7.22 13.32 30.11
N THR A 39 -7.32 14.25 31.05
CA THR A 39 -8.56 14.93 31.43
C THR A 39 -8.86 16.20 30.63
N SER A 40 -7.93 16.67 29.80
CA SER A 40 -8.03 17.93 29.07
C SER A 40 -8.23 17.73 27.58
N SER A 41 -8.91 18.67 26.91
CA SER A 41 -8.98 18.75 25.46
C SER A 41 -7.96 19.79 24.99
N ILE A 42 -7.04 19.40 24.14
CA ILE A 42 -5.98 20.27 23.60
C ILE A 42 -6.10 20.37 22.07
N ILE A 43 -5.60 21.47 21.51
CA ILE A 43 -5.58 21.65 20.06
C ILE A 43 -4.52 20.71 19.48
N ALA A 44 -4.91 19.93 18.49
CA ALA A 44 -4.02 19.06 17.74
C ALA A 44 -3.00 19.90 16.94
N LYS A 45 -1.73 19.52 16.98
CA LYS A 45 -0.62 20.17 16.28
C LYS A 45 0.30 19.12 15.68
N GLY A 46 1.09 19.52 14.66
CA GLY A 46 2.08 18.65 14.00
C GLY A 46 1.43 17.42 13.40
N GLU A 47 2.10 16.26 13.47
CA GLU A 47 1.68 15.00 12.89
C GLU A 47 0.26 14.58 13.27
N VAL A 48 -0.14 14.79 14.53
CA VAL A 48 -1.49 14.46 15.00
C VAL A 48 -2.56 15.28 14.27
N LEU A 49 -2.29 16.57 14.01
CA LEU A 49 -3.19 17.42 13.26
C LEU A 49 -3.31 16.94 11.81
N ASP A 50 -2.20 16.58 11.21
CA ASP A 50 -2.17 16.11 9.82
C ASP A 50 -2.89 14.76 9.69
N GLU A 51 -2.70 13.86 10.65
CA GLU A 51 -3.46 12.61 10.73
C GLU A 51 -4.98 12.86 10.84
N LEU A 52 -5.40 13.79 11.68
CA LEU A 52 -6.82 14.14 11.83
C LEU A 52 -7.41 14.76 10.55
N ARG A 53 -6.67 15.62 9.87
CA ARG A 53 -7.08 16.19 8.58
C ARG A 53 -7.25 15.10 7.52
N GLU A 54 -6.33 14.15 7.48
CA GLU A 54 -6.41 13.03 6.57
C GLU A 54 -7.63 12.14 6.82
N LEU A 55 -7.89 11.84 8.08
CA LEU A 55 -9.08 11.07 8.48
C LEU A 55 -10.38 11.81 8.11
N ALA A 56 -10.37 13.14 8.22
CA ALA A 56 -11.51 13.97 7.85
C ALA A 56 -11.72 14.06 6.33
N SER A 57 -10.66 14.06 5.55
CA SER A 57 -10.72 14.28 4.09
C SER A 57 -11.45 13.18 3.35
N ARG A 58 -11.55 11.96 3.91
CA ARG A 58 -12.15 10.75 3.29
C ARG A 58 -11.55 10.38 1.93
N VAL A 59 -10.53 11.08 1.45
CA VAL A 59 -9.86 10.78 0.19
C VAL A 59 -8.72 9.79 0.46
N PRO A 60 -8.72 8.62 -0.18
CA PRO A 60 -7.62 7.65 -0.09
C PRO A 60 -6.28 8.32 -0.42
N PHE A 61 -5.20 7.80 0.19
CA PHE A 61 -3.88 8.41 0.03
C PHE A 61 -3.43 8.45 -1.44
N ASP A 62 -3.66 7.38 -2.14
CA ASP A 62 -3.27 7.20 -3.55
C ASP A 62 -4.07 8.09 -4.53
N GLU A 63 -5.25 8.54 -4.14
CA GLU A 63 -6.09 9.45 -4.92
C GLU A 63 -5.76 10.94 -4.69
N ARG A 64 -4.90 11.26 -3.72
CA ARG A 64 -4.54 12.66 -3.42
C ARG A 64 -3.59 13.20 -4.47
N GLY A 65 -3.76 14.49 -4.79
CA GLY A 65 -2.81 15.23 -5.61
C GLY A 65 -1.51 15.49 -4.86
N ASN A 66 -0.41 15.39 -5.55
CA ASN A 66 0.91 15.63 -5.00
C ASN A 66 1.61 16.74 -5.80
N PRO A 67 1.90 17.88 -5.21
CA PRO A 67 2.51 19.02 -5.90
C PRO A 67 3.97 18.77 -6.31
N ASP A 68 4.62 17.76 -5.72
CA ASP A 68 6.02 17.44 -6.00
C ASP A 68 6.19 16.54 -7.23
N ILE A 69 5.08 15.93 -7.71
CA ILE A 69 5.09 15.03 -8.87
C ILE A 69 4.93 15.83 -10.16
N ARG A 70 5.82 15.59 -11.11
CA ARG A 70 5.79 16.21 -12.42
C ARG A 70 5.55 15.18 -13.54
N LEU A 71 5.18 15.65 -14.73
CA LEU A 71 4.99 14.77 -15.89
C LEU A 71 6.24 13.96 -16.24
N GLU A 72 7.42 14.55 -16.06
CA GLU A 72 8.71 13.90 -16.31
C GLU A 72 9.02 12.74 -15.37
N ASP A 73 8.34 12.65 -14.24
CA ASP A 73 8.47 11.53 -13.29
C ASP A 73 7.69 10.29 -13.75
N ILE A 74 6.82 10.43 -14.74
CA ILE A 74 6.01 9.35 -15.29
C ILE A 74 6.71 8.70 -16.47
N SER A 75 7.05 7.43 -16.34
CA SER A 75 7.65 6.63 -17.40
C SER A 75 6.61 6.24 -18.44
N THR A 76 6.79 6.76 -19.66
CA THR A 76 5.94 6.38 -20.81
C THR A 76 6.04 4.90 -21.14
N LEU A 77 7.19 4.27 -20.85
CA LEU A 77 7.40 2.84 -21.02
C LEU A 77 6.50 2.03 -20.08
N LEU A 78 6.53 2.33 -18.78
CA LEU A 78 5.69 1.63 -17.78
C LEU A 78 4.20 1.84 -18.06
N LEU A 79 3.83 3.06 -18.46
CA LEU A 79 2.47 3.37 -18.84
C LEU A 79 2.02 2.54 -20.05
N ARG A 80 2.87 2.45 -21.07
CA ARG A 80 2.60 1.65 -22.27
C ARG A 80 2.48 0.17 -21.97
N GLU A 81 3.40 -0.38 -21.17
CA GLU A 81 3.37 -1.78 -20.75
C GLU A 81 2.06 -2.12 -20.03
N TYR A 82 1.63 -1.25 -19.11
CA TYR A 82 0.35 -1.37 -18.45
C TYR A 82 -0.82 -1.36 -19.45
N LEU A 83 -0.90 -0.33 -20.29
CA LEU A 83 -1.99 -0.17 -21.26
C LEU A 83 -2.09 -1.35 -22.24
N VAL A 84 -0.96 -1.93 -22.63
CA VAL A 84 -0.91 -3.14 -23.47
C VAL A 84 -1.44 -4.35 -22.68
N LYS A 85 -0.97 -4.54 -21.43
CA LYS A 85 -1.42 -5.66 -20.58
C LYS A 85 -2.92 -5.66 -20.36
N VAL A 86 -3.51 -4.48 -20.13
CA VAL A 86 -4.98 -4.35 -19.89
C VAL A 86 -5.79 -4.26 -21.21
N GLY A 87 -5.16 -4.33 -22.37
CA GLY A 87 -5.83 -4.28 -23.66
C GLY A 87 -6.48 -2.93 -23.98
N SER A 88 -5.96 -1.84 -23.41
CA SER A 88 -6.48 -0.49 -23.63
C SER A 88 -6.14 0.05 -25.02
N LYS A 89 -7.10 0.71 -25.67
CA LYS A 89 -6.89 1.42 -26.94
C LYS A 89 -5.85 2.54 -26.82
N LEU A 90 -5.70 3.12 -25.63
CA LEU A 90 -4.70 4.17 -25.37
C LEU A 90 -3.27 3.69 -25.60
N ALA A 91 -3.01 2.39 -25.59
CA ALA A 91 -1.68 1.84 -25.85
C ALA A 91 -1.12 2.25 -27.23
N SER A 92 -1.98 2.37 -28.25
CA SER A 92 -1.61 2.81 -29.59
C SER A 92 -1.44 4.33 -29.71
N GLU A 93 -2.00 5.09 -28.77
CA GLU A 93 -2.04 6.54 -28.80
C GLU A 93 -0.86 7.19 -28.03
N ILE A 94 -0.14 6.42 -27.22
CA ILE A 94 0.86 6.94 -26.28
C ILE A 94 2.03 7.69 -26.95
N ASN A 95 2.33 7.37 -28.21
CA ASN A 95 3.37 8.04 -28.98
C ASN A 95 2.82 9.12 -29.92
N ILE A 96 1.51 9.28 -29.99
CA ILE A 96 0.82 10.17 -30.94
C ILE A 96 0.25 11.39 -30.21
N ARG A 97 -0.27 11.16 -29.00
CA ARG A 97 -0.88 12.20 -28.19
C ARG A 97 0.04 12.68 -27.07
N PRO A 98 -0.11 13.93 -26.61
CA PRO A 98 0.59 14.42 -25.43
C PRO A 98 0.33 13.50 -24.22
N LEU A 99 1.38 13.17 -23.46
CA LEU A 99 1.29 12.34 -22.27
C LEU A 99 0.21 12.86 -21.27
N GLN A 100 0.15 14.18 -21.10
CA GLN A 100 -0.82 14.81 -20.22
C GLN A 100 -2.25 14.43 -20.57
N GLU A 101 -2.63 14.41 -21.84
CA GLU A 101 -3.99 14.08 -22.29
C GLU A 101 -4.35 12.62 -21.96
N ILE A 102 -3.38 11.71 -22.13
CA ILE A 102 -3.56 10.30 -21.81
C ILE A 102 -3.77 10.13 -20.31
N LEU A 103 -2.94 10.77 -19.49
CA LEU A 103 -3.08 10.73 -18.02
C LEU A 103 -4.38 11.38 -17.54
N GLU A 104 -4.85 12.45 -18.21
CA GLU A 104 -6.15 13.06 -17.94
C GLU A 104 -7.29 12.08 -18.24
N GLN A 105 -7.22 11.38 -19.36
CA GLN A 105 -8.23 10.37 -19.72
C GLN A 105 -8.25 9.18 -18.76
N MET A 106 -7.12 8.86 -18.13
CA MET A 106 -7.00 7.85 -17.08
C MET A 106 -7.39 8.37 -15.68
N ASP A 107 -7.88 9.61 -15.58
CA ASP A 107 -8.22 10.28 -14.30
C ASP A 107 -7.06 10.30 -13.30
N LEU A 108 -5.85 10.57 -13.77
CA LEU A 108 -4.65 10.64 -12.93
C LEU A 108 -4.32 12.05 -12.46
N PHE A 109 -5.14 13.03 -12.81
CA PHE A 109 -5.04 14.40 -12.31
C PHE A 109 -6.17 14.75 -11.35
N VAL A 110 -5.88 15.68 -10.44
CA VAL A 110 -6.84 16.27 -9.51
C VAL A 110 -6.58 17.77 -9.36
N GLY A 111 -7.60 18.51 -8.99
CA GLY A 111 -7.53 19.96 -8.79
C GLY A 111 -8.10 20.76 -9.97
N PRO A 112 -8.23 22.10 -9.79
CA PRO A 112 -8.71 22.99 -10.82
C PRO A 112 -7.73 23.10 -11.99
N LYS A 113 -8.20 23.54 -13.16
CA LYS A 113 -7.40 23.63 -14.39
C LYS A 113 -6.10 24.42 -14.21
N GLU A 114 -6.15 25.46 -13.37
CA GLU A 114 -5.02 26.37 -13.10
C GLU A 114 -3.96 25.76 -12.17
N ASN A 115 -4.33 24.71 -11.42
CA ASN A 115 -3.43 24.05 -10.47
C ASN A 115 -3.74 22.53 -10.40
N ARG A 116 -3.53 21.85 -11.50
CA ARG A 116 -3.69 20.41 -11.59
C ARG A 116 -2.46 19.69 -11.05
N MET A 117 -2.69 18.71 -10.20
CA MET A 117 -1.66 17.87 -9.61
C MET A 117 -1.87 16.43 -10.04
N LEU A 118 -0.80 15.70 -10.28
CA LEU A 118 -0.85 14.25 -10.46
C LEU A 118 -1.23 13.59 -9.13
N ARG A 119 -2.07 12.55 -9.21
CA ARG A 119 -2.42 11.73 -8.06
C ARG A 119 -1.23 10.86 -7.66
N ASN A 120 -1.12 10.53 -6.39
CA ASN A 120 -0.06 9.67 -5.87
C ASN A 120 0.01 8.31 -6.59
N VAL A 121 -1.13 7.73 -6.96
CA VAL A 121 -1.20 6.47 -7.70
C VAL A 121 -0.44 6.51 -9.03
N ALA A 122 -0.37 7.66 -9.67
CA ALA A 122 0.37 7.79 -10.94
C ALA A 122 1.85 7.42 -10.76
N THR A 123 2.48 7.87 -9.67
CA THR A 123 3.86 7.48 -9.39
C THR A 123 4.00 6.08 -8.84
N MET A 124 3.04 5.59 -8.08
CA MET A 124 3.05 4.20 -7.62
C MET A 124 3.06 3.23 -8.80
N MET A 125 2.29 3.53 -9.84
CA MET A 125 2.13 2.66 -11.02
C MET A 125 3.18 2.90 -12.11
N PHE A 126 3.53 4.17 -12.36
CA PHE A 126 4.22 4.56 -13.58
C PHE A 126 5.52 5.33 -13.37
N CYS A 127 6.05 5.39 -12.14
CA CYS A 127 7.38 5.93 -11.86
C CYS A 127 8.38 4.80 -11.65
N GLU A 128 9.58 4.92 -12.25
CA GLU A 128 10.65 3.92 -12.07
C GLU A 128 11.24 3.94 -10.66
N ASN A 129 11.16 5.09 -9.99
CA ASN A 129 11.64 5.23 -8.61
C ASN A 129 10.63 5.99 -7.74
N PRO A 130 9.53 5.35 -7.34
CA PRO A 130 8.54 5.97 -6.47
C PRO A 130 9.09 6.30 -5.07
N SER A 131 10.23 5.73 -4.66
CA SER A 131 10.90 6.07 -3.40
C SER A 131 11.38 7.54 -3.34
N LYS A 132 11.45 8.22 -4.47
CA LYS A 132 11.67 9.68 -4.54
C LYS A 132 10.59 10.44 -3.76
N PHE A 133 9.34 9.98 -3.86
CA PHE A 133 8.15 10.60 -3.27
C PHE A 133 7.71 9.89 -1.99
N PHE A 134 7.71 8.56 -2.02
CA PHE A 134 7.28 7.69 -0.92
C PHE A 134 8.47 6.86 -0.47
N LYS A 135 9.13 7.31 0.58
CA LYS A 135 10.40 6.74 1.03
C LYS A 135 10.31 5.23 1.23
N ARG A 136 11.39 4.56 0.80
CA ARG A 136 11.55 3.10 0.91
C ARG A 136 10.37 2.31 0.34
N THR A 137 9.83 2.78 -0.80
CA THR A 137 8.89 1.98 -1.60
C THR A 137 9.67 0.84 -2.24
N GLN A 138 9.87 -0.22 -1.46
CA GLN A 138 10.69 -1.38 -1.81
C GLN A 138 10.31 -2.59 -0.96
N VAL A 139 10.78 -3.76 -1.38
CA VAL A 139 10.73 -5.00 -0.61
C VAL A 139 12.15 -5.38 -0.22
N GLU A 140 12.37 -5.67 1.04
CA GLU A 140 13.62 -6.19 1.58
C GLU A 140 13.43 -7.64 2.00
N ILE A 141 14.33 -8.51 1.57
CA ILE A 141 14.25 -9.94 1.86
C ILE A 141 15.41 -10.31 2.79
N VAL A 142 15.09 -10.97 3.89
CA VAL A 142 16.05 -11.46 4.87
C VAL A 142 15.83 -12.94 5.06
N TYR A 143 16.90 -13.70 5.09
CA TYR A 143 16.89 -15.14 5.22
C TYR A 143 17.62 -15.60 6.50
N PHE A 144 16.94 -16.42 7.31
CA PHE A 144 17.49 -17.05 8.50
C PHE A 144 17.51 -18.58 8.32
N PRO A 145 18.62 -19.19 7.88
CA PRO A 145 18.69 -20.63 7.58
C PRO A 145 18.35 -21.55 8.74
N GLU A 146 18.64 -21.12 9.95
CA GLU A 146 18.41 -21.90 11.18
C GLU A 146 17.22 -21.34 11.99
N GLY A 147 16.51 -20.34 11.44
CA GLY A 147 15.47 -19.59 12.15
C GLY A 147 16.02 -18.53 13.10
N ARG A 148 15.39 -17.37 13.12
CA ARG A 148 15.86 -16.22 13.92
C ARG A 148 15.84 -16.45 15.42
N LEU A 149 14.99 -17.37 15.92
CA LEU A 149 14.94 -17.73 17.34
C LEU A 149 16.08 -18.67 17.74
N ASN A 150 16.51 -19.54 16.83
CA ASN A 150 17.57 -20.52 17.09
C ASN A 150 18.96 -19.88 16.95
N ASN A 151 19.18 -19.14 15.87
CA ASN A 151 20.45 -18.48 15.59
C ASN A 151 20.24 -17.10 14.94
N PRO A 152 19.95 -16.06 15.73
CA PRO A 152 19.67 -14.72 15.20
C PRO A 152 20.87 -14.06 14.51
N SER A 153 22.09 -14.55 14.77
CA SER A 153 23.32 -14.01 14.15
C SER A 153 23.59 -14.62 12.77
N ASN A 154 22.97 -15.76 12.43
CA ASN A 154 23.10 -16.40 11.13
C ASN A 154 21.99 -15.89 10.20
N LEU A 155 22.17 -14.67 9.72
CA LEU A 155 21.25 -14.05 8.77
C LEU A 155 21.96 -13.69 7.47
N TYR A 156 21.25 -13.76 6.38
CA TYR A 156 21.68 -13.29 5.07
C TYR A 156 20.73 -12.22 4.59
N GLU A 157 21.28 -11.05 4.28
CA GLU A 157 20.54 -10.01 3.58
C GLU A 157 20.37 -10.46 2.13
N GLY A 158 19.13 -10.62 1.72
CA GLY A 158 18.75 -10.97 0.36
C GLY A 158 18.65 -9.75 -0.54
N ALA A 159 17.75 -9.81 -1.50
CA ALA A 159 17.56 -8.72 -2.45
C ALA A 159 16.79 -7.54 -1.82
N VAL A 160 17.20 -6.33 -2.17
CA VAL A 160 16.37 -5.12 -2.06
C VAL A 160 15.73 -4.87 -3.42
N ILE A 161 14.42 -5.02 -3.49
CA ILE A 161 13.65 -4.97 -4.74
C ILE A 161 12.94 -3.63 -4.84
N THR A 162 13.27 -2.88 -5.89
CA THR A 162 12.78 -1.53 -6.16
C THR A 162 12.12 -1.45 -7.54
N GLY A 163 11.39 -0.36 -7.80
CA GLY A 163 10.70 -0.11 -9.06
C GLY A 163 9.31 0.47 -8.82
N SER A 164 8.48 0.52 -9.85
CA SER A 164 7.05 0.76 -9.67
C SER A 164 6.40 -0.37 -8.86
N VAL A 165 5.23 -0.11 -8.24
CA VAL A 165 4.59 -1.14 -7.40
C VAL A 165 4.35 -2.45 -8.17
N PRO A 166 3.84 -2.46 -9.41
CA PRO A 166 3.74 -3.69 -10.19
C PRO A 166 5.09 -4.38 -10.42
N GLN A 167 6.14 -3.61 -10.73
CA GLN A 167 7.47 -4.17 -10.92
C GLN A 167 8.04 -4.78 -9.63
N ILE A 168 7.79 -4.16 -8.48
CA ILE A 168 8.19 -4.70 -7.18
C ILE A 168 7.47 -6.03 -6.93
N ILE A 169 6.18 -6.11 -7.20
CA ILE A 169 5.40 -7.35 -7.06
C ILE A 169 6.00 -8.44 -7.96
N ASP A 170 6.09 -8.20 -9.26
CA ASP A 170 6.58 -9.17 -10.25
C ASP A 170 7.99 -9.67 -9.88
N ARG A 171 8.92 -8.77 -9.59
CA ARG A 171 10.32 -9.09 -9.23
C ARG A 171 10.42 -9.84 -7.90
N THR A 172 9.60 -9.49 -6.92
CA THR A 172 9.56 -10.17 -5.63
C THR A 172 9.07 -11.61 -5.80
N LEU A 173 7.99 -11.81 -6.55
CA LEU A 173 7.45 -13.12 -6.84
C LEU A 173 8.42 -13.98 -7.63
N GLU A 174 9.11 -13.40 -8.62
CA GLU A 174 10.13 -14.10 -9.38
C GLU A 174 11.31 -14.52 -8.49
N TYR A 175 11.76 -13.63 -7.61
CA TYR A 175 12.83 -13.92 -6.64
C TYR A 175 12.42 -15.05 -5.69
N LEU A 176 11.24 -14.96 -5.06
CA LEU A 176 10.74 -15.99 -4.14
C LEU A 176 10.53 -17.33 -4.86
N LYS A 177 10.05 -17.31 -6.10
CA LYS A 177 9.87 -18.52 -6.90
C LYS A 177 11.20 -19.22 -7.17
N ARG A 178 12.24 -18.48 -7.50
CA ARG A 178 13.59 -19.04 -7.75
C ARG A 178 14.23 -19.58 -6.48
N MET A 179 14.04 -18.94 -5.35
CA MET A 179 14.71 -19.26 -4.11
C MET A 179 13.98 -20.32 -3.26
N LEU A 180 12.65 -20.32 -3.28
CA LEU A 180 11.85 -21.03 -2.29
C LEU A 180 10.95 -22.11 -2.87
N VAL A 181 10.58 -22.02 -4.15
CA VAL A 181 9.66 -22.98 -4.74
C VAL A 181 10.43 -24.19 -5.25
N MET A 182 10.73 -25.12 -4.36
CA MET A 182 11.23 -26.44 -4.76
C MET A 182 10.07 -27.31 -5.24
N GLN A 183 10.16 -27.73 -6.49
CA GLN A 183 9.22 -28.67 -7.06
C GLN A 183 9.63 -30.10 -6.70
N SER A 184 8.86 -30.78 -5.87
CA SER A 184 9.00 -32.21 -5.65
C SER A 184 8.04 -32.96 -6.58
N ILE A 185 8.58 -33.88 -7.36
CA ILE A 185 7.79 -34.75 -8.24
C ILE A 185 7.74 -36.14 -7.60
N THR A 186 6.58 -36.52 -7.09
CA THR A 186 6.36 -37.89 -6.58
C THR A 186 5.49 -38.64 -7.56
N LYS A 187 5.94 -39.86 -7.94
CA LYS A 187 5.12 -40.83 -8.65
C LYS A 187 4.58 -41.84 -7.63
N PRO A 188 3.29 -41.80 -7.30
CA PRO A 188 2.69 -42.87 -6.50
C PRO A 188 2.81 -44.24 -7.27
N GLU A 189 3.07 -45.30 -6.55
CA GLU A 189 3.27 -46.63 -7.17
C GLU A 189 2.08 -47.14 -8.01
N ASN A 190 0.88 -46.57 -7.81
CA ASN A 190 -0.36 -47.00 -8.47
C ASN A 190 -1.03 -45.88 -9.32
N ASP A 191 -0.34 -44.81 -9.69
CA ASP A 191 -0.92 -43.77 -10.52
C ASP A 191 0.05 -43.38 -11.66
N TYR A 192 -0.46 -43.36 -12.90
CA TYR A 192 0.34 -42.90 -14.05
C TYR A 192 0.61 -41.39 -14.01
N ARG A 193 -0.06 -40.64 -13.14
CA ARG A 193 0.06 -39.18 -13.06
C ARG A 193 1.07 -38.82 -11.98
N SER A 194 2.14 -38.15 -12.39
CA SER A 194 3.05 -37.51 -11.45
C SER A 194 2.34 -36.35 -10.74
N ARG A 195 2.37 -36.34 -9.40
CA ARG A 195 1.89 -35.22 -8.61
C ARG A 195 3.03 -34.27 -8.34
N LYS A 196 2.82 -33.00 -8.64
CA LYS A 196 3.76 -31.92 -8.35
C LYS A 196 3.36 -31.29 -7.03
N PHE A 197 4.28 -31.27 -6.08
CA PHE A 197 4.12 -30.59 -4.81
C PHE A 197 5.06 -29.40 -4.79
N TYR A 198 4.58 -28.26 -4.30
CA TYR A 198 5.38 -27.07 -4.08
C TYR A 198 5.54 -26.87 -2.59
N THR A 199 6.72 -26.41 -2.14
CA THR A 199 6.99 -26.10 -0.73
C THR A 199 6.02 -25.05 -0.21
N TYR A 200 5.74 -24.03 -1.06
CA TYR A 200 4.75 -22.99 -0.80
C TYR A 200 3.79 -22.88 -1.99
N PRO A 201 2.47 -22.76 -1.76
CA PRO A 201 1.52 -22.46 -2.82
C PRO A 201 1.82 -21.10 -3.46
N TYR A 202 2.05 -21.08 -4.76
CA TYR A 202 2.39 -19.85 -5.47
C TYR A 202 1.31 -18.76 -5.31
N GLN A 203 0.04 -19.15 -5.38
CA GLN A 203 -1.10 -18.25 -5.21
C GLN A 203 -1.10 -17.56 -3.84
N ALA A 204 -0.73 -18.27 -2.77
CA ALA A 204 -0.64 -17.68 -1.44
C ALA A 204 0.49 -16.65 -1.34
N LEU A 205 1.63 -16.91 -2.01
CA LEU A 205 2.72 -15.93 -2.08
C LEU A 205 2.31 -14.70 -2.89
N GLU A 206 1.68 -14.91 -4.05
CA GLU A 206 1.21 -13.85 -4.93
C GLU A 206 0.23 -12.93 -4.21
N GLU A 207 -0.79 -13.49 -3.55
CA GLU A 207 -1.76 -12.74 -2.76
C GLU A 207 -1.09 -12.01 -1.60
N SER A 208 -0.21 -12.67 -0.86
CA SER A 208 0.44 -12.07 0.31
C SER A 208 1.39 -10.93 -0.06
N VAL A 209 2.18 -11.07 -1.13
CA VAL A 209 3.08 -10.03 -1.63
C VAL A 209 2.26 -8.85 -2.17
N THR A 210 1.25 -9.12 -2.99
CA THR A 210 0.36 -8.07 -3.54
C THR A 210 -0.33 -7.32 -2.40
N ASN A 211 -0.93 -8.03 -1.44
CA ASN A 211 -1.60 -7.44 -0.31
C ASN A 211 -0.64 -6.60 0.57
N SER A 212 0.60 -7.02 0.74
CA SER A 212 1.58 -6.26 1.53
C SER A 212 1.87 -4.88 0.94
N LEU A 213 1.96 -4.77 -0.37
CA LEU A 213 2.18 -3.51 -1.09
C LEU A 213 0.88 -2.71 -1.25
N TYR A 214 -0.25 -3.38 -1.50
CA TYR A 214 -1.55 -2.75 -1.60
C TYR A 214 -1.99 -2.07 -0.30
N HIS A 215 -1.78 -2.74 0.85
CA HIS A 215 -2.18 -2.23 2.16
C HIS A 215 -1.09 -1.41 2.87
N ARG A 216 0.11 -1.29 2.29
CA ARG A 216 1.19 -0.49 2.86
C ARG A 216 0.74 0.96 3.08
N ASP A 217 1.17 1.55 4.19
CA ASP A 217 1.07 2.99 4.38
C ASP A 217 2.28 3.68 3.73
N TYR A 218 2.06 4.32 2.60
CA TYR A 218 3.12 4.96 1.82
C TYR A 218 3.62 6.28 2.41
N ARG A 219 3.04 6.72 3.53
CA ARG A 219 3.56 7.86 4.32
C ARG A 219 4.69 7.42 5.24
N GLU A 220 4.66 6.17 5.64
CA GLU A 220 5.67 5.57 6.49
C GLU A 220 6.94 5.26 5.69
N TRP A 221 8.09 5.39 6.37
CA TRP A 221 9.40 5.19 5.73
C TRP A 221 9.88 3.74 5.79
N GLU A 222 9.14 2.88 6.44
CA GLU A 222 9.50 1.48 6.57
C GLU A 222 9.16 0.69 5.30
N PRO A 223 10.07 -0.17 4.79
CA PRO A 223 9.82 -1.00 3.63
C PRO A 223 8.88 -2.17 3.99
N VAL A 224 8.45 -2.90 2.97
CA VAL A 224 7.93 -4.25 3.18
C VAL A 224 9.11 -5.18 3.42
N VAL A 225 9.08 -5.93 4.51
CA VAL A 225 10.13 -6.89 4.87
C VAL A 225 9.59 -8.31 4.73
N ILE A 226 10.30 -9.13 3.98
CA ILE A 226 10.02 -10.56 3.84
C ILE A 226 11.11 -11.33 4.57
N THR A 227 10.76 -11.99 5.66
CA THR A 227 11.65 -12.85 6.42
C THR A 227 11.37 -14.30 6.05
N VAL A 228 12.41 -14.98 5.59
CA VAL A 228 12.37 -16.39 5.22
C VAL A 228 13.08 -17.21 6.28
N GLU A 229 12.38 -18.17 6.86
CA GLU A 229 12.88 -19.12 7.86
C GLU A 229 12.66 -20.56 7.35
N PRO A 230 13.27 -21.59 7.96
CA PRO A 230 13.15 -22.97 7.47
C PRO A 230 11.71 -23.45 7.28
N ASP A 231 10.81 -23.05 8.17
CA ASP A 231 9.43 -23.52 8.21
C ASP A 231 8.39 -22.44 7.92
N SER A 232 8.82 -21.21 7.68
CA SER A 232 7.89 -20.09 7.52
C SER A 232 8.41 -18.96 6.64
N ILE A 233 7.47 -18.23 6.06
CA ILE A 233 7.71 -16.94 5.41
C ILE A 233 6.83 -15.91 6.11
N THR A 234 7.46 -14.89 6.65
CA THR A 234 6.76 -13.75 7.27
C THR A 234 6.86 -12.56 6.35
N ILE A 235 5.72 -11.99 5.95
CA ILE A 235 5.65 -10.75 5.17
C ILE A 235 5.10 -9.66 6.08
N GLN A 236 5.88 -8.61 6.28
CA GLN A 236 5.58 -7.53 7.21
C GLN A 236 5.56 -6.20 6.48
N ASN A 237 4.49 -5.44 6.66
CA ASN A 237 4.37 -4.06 6.21
C ASN A 237 3.92 -3.16 7.35
N VAL A 238 4.22 -1.86 7.25
CA VAL A 238 3.82 -0.87 8.25
C VAL A 238 2.49 -0.23 7.86
N GLY A 239 1.74 0.19 8.87
CA GLY A 239 0.44 0.83 8.75
C GLY A 239 -0.69 0.02 9.37
N GLY A 240 -0.44 -1.26 9.71
CA GLY A 240 -1.45 -2.15 10.30
C GLY A 240 -2.66 -2.38 9.39
N PRO A 241 -3.67 -3.10 9.85
CA PRO A 241 -4.91 -3.30 9.12
C PRO A 241 -5.69 -2.00 8.93
N ASP A 242 -6.66 -2.01 8.04
CA ASP A 242 -7.60 -0.90 7.89
C ASP A 242 -8.24 -0.54 9.23
N ARG A 243 -8.34 0.77 9.52
CA ARG A 243 -8.87 1.27 10.79
C ARG A 243 -10.35 0.93 11.03
N SER A 244 -11.08 0.46 10.03
CA SER A 244 -12.44 -0.06 10.19
C SER A 244 -12.48 -1.48 10.76
N ILE A 245 -11.33 -2.16 10.83
CA ILE A 245 -11.18 -3.49 11.39
C ILE A 245 -10.77 -3.33 12.86
N SER A 246 -11.61 -3.82 13.76
CA SER A 246 -11.33 -3.74 15.20
C SER A 246 -10.34 -4.83 15.64
N ALA A 247 -9.65 -4.59 16.76
CA ALA A 247 -8.80 -5.63 17.37
C ALA A 247 -9.60 -6.89 17.75
N ALA A 248 -10.89 -6.74 18.07
CA ALA A 248 -11.78 -7.86 18.36
C ALA A 248 -12.06 -8.69 17.10
N ASP A 249 -12.23 -8.05 15.94
CA ASP A 249 -12.43 -8.76 14.67
C ASP A 249 -11.18 -9.56 14.28
N ILE A 250 -9.99 -8.98 14.46
CA ILE A 250 -8.71 -9.66 14.23
C ILE A 250 -8.57 -10.87 15.16
N SER A 251 -8.90 -10.72 16.44
CA SER A 251 -8.78 -11.81 17.43
C SER A 251 -9.73 -12.97 17.18
N ARG A 252 -10.85 -12.73 16.49
CA ARG A 252 -11.82 -13.79 16.14
C ARG A 252 -11.38 -14.64 14.95
N CYS A 253 -10.34 -14.21 14.21
CA CYS A 253 -9.89 -14.87 12.98
C CYS A 253 -11.01 -15.10 11.96
N GLU A 254 -12.01 -14.21 11.91
CA GLU A 254 -13.10 -14.24 10.93
C GLU A 254 -12.68 -13.53 9.64
N ILE A 255 -13.53 -13.61 8.62
CA ILE A 255 -13.30 -12.88 7.36
C ILE A 255 -13.32 -11.38 7.66
N LEU A 256 -12.18 -10.73 7.46
CA LEU A 256 -12.04 -9.30 7.68
C LEU A 256 -12.46 -8.54 6.41
N VAL A 257 -13.45 -7.67 6.54
CA VAL A 257 -13.93 -6.83 5.45
C VAL A 257 -13.53 -5.39 5.73
N SER A 258 -12.57 -4.89 4.95
CA SER A 258 -12.19 -3.48 5.01
C SER A 258 -13.28 -2.61 4.41
N LYS A 259 -13.62 -1.52 5.09
CA LYS A 259 -14.58 -0.51 4.61
C LYS A 259 -13.89 0.74 4.06
N ARG A 260 -12.61 0.91 4.32
CA ARG A 260 -11.82 2.09 3.95
C ARG A 260 -10.42 1.68 3.53
N TYR A 261 -10.20 1.56 2.24
CA TYR A 261 -8.90 1.23 1.68
C TYR A 261 -7.99 2.47 1.67
N ARG A 262 -6.72 2.32 2.10
CA ARG A 262 -5.70 3.39 2.03
C ARG A 262 -5.37 3.74 0.59
N ASN A 263 -5.25 2.72 -0.25
CA ASN A 263 -4.77 2.83 -1.62
C ASN A 263 -5.80 2.20 -2.57
N ARG A 264 -7.03 2.72 -2.55
CA ARG A 264 -8.15 2.15 -3.29
C ARG A 264 -7.88 2.08 -4.79
N ARG A 265 -7.37 3.16 -5.35
CA ARG A 265 -7.12 3.26 -6.78
C ARG A 265 -5.99 2.33 -7.22
N LEU A 266 -4.96 2.19 -6.39
CA LEU A 266 -3.89 1.21 -6.61
C LEU A 266 -4.47 -0.20 -6.72
N GLY A 267 -5.39 -0.59 -5.83
CA GLY A 267 -6.06 -1.89 -5.91
C GLY A 267 -6.87 -2.09 -7.20
N GLU A 268 -7.53 -1.04 -7.71
CA GLU A 268 -8.22 -1.08 -8.99
C GLU A 268 -7.24 -1.39 -10.14
N TYR A 269 -6.09 -0.70 -10.20
CA TYR A 269 -5.05 -0.94 -11.18
C TYR A 269 -4.41 -2.33 -11.09
N LEU A 270 -4.13 -2.80 -9.87
CA LEU A 270 -3.56 -4.14 -9.67
C LEU A 270 -4.53 -5.23 -10.12
N LYS A 271 -5.82 -5.06 -9.86
CA LYS A 271 -6.87 -5.96 -10.32
C LYS A 271 -6.99 -5.99 -11.84
N GLU A 272 -6.84 -4.85 -12.51
CA GLU A 272 -6.83 -4.79 -13.99
C GLU A 272 -5.62 -5.54 -14.58
N LEU A 273 -4.51 -5.61 -13.85
CA LEU A 273 -3.34 -6.42 -14.21
C LEU A 273 -3.51 -7.90 -13.89
N ALA A 274 -4.69 -8.33 -13.43
CA ALA A 274 -4.98 -9.68 -12.94
C ALA A 274 -4.09 -10.11 -11.76
N LEU A 275 -3.60 -9.16 -10.98
CA LEU A 275 -2.97 -9.42 -9.69
C LEU A 275 -4.06 -9.56 -8.62
N PRO A 276 -3.89 -10.47 -7.64
CA PRO A 276 -4.90 -10.74 -6.63
C PRO A 276 -5.20 -9.55 -5.72
#